data_72f80414e1560363a036b52a8dfc8cbf
#
_entry.id   72f80414e1560363a036b52a8dfc8cbf
#
_cell.length_a   1.000
_cell.length_b   1.000
_cell.length_c   1.000
_cell.angle_alpha   90.00
_cell.angle_beta   90.00
_cell.angle_gamma   90.00
#
_symmetry.space_group_name_H-M   'P 1'
#
loop_
_entity.id
_entity.type
_entity.pdbx_description
1 polymer ?
#
loop_
_entity_poly.entity_id
_entity_poly.type
_entity_poly.pdbx_seq_one_letter_code
_entity_poly.pdbx_strand_id
1 'polypeptide(L)'
;NLVYARRMREQFTGNKIRFSGFNRMTDGTIASYKGDLKEPYENQDFCCKDPVPYEEIEKDVLAADAEDFRWSLHAQGDGAVGKITEIYQKCKKVQGKLKNRHAITDMEFTDPKDLEILGRIGVTAELYFQIMSLDPADVLINNIKQTIGTERGKYYWNRRKMQDSGMNLSGATDLPLLLTSIPESIYYSCGGYMDGRAEAFQSENTLTVPELLKAWTIGGQKNLGMEEVLGTLEEGKLADITVFDRNLLEINPVDARDARVVMTIMDGRTVFTENSQTEK
;
A
#
# COMPACT_ATOMS: atom_id res chain seq x y z
N ASN A 1 13.64 17.91 11.86
CA ASN A 1 13.49 16.70 12.69
C ASN A 1 14.55 15.60 12.48
N LEU A 2 15.59 15.84 11.65
CA LEU A 2 16.68 14.87 11.42
C LEU A 2 17.45 14.51 12.70
N VAL A 3 17.66 15.47 13.61
CA VAL A 3 18.31 15.21 14.92
C VAL A 3 17.55 14.15 15.72
N TYR A 4 16.22 14.26 15.77
CA TYR A 4 15.38 13.27 16.43
C TYR A 4 15.44 11.91 15.72
N ALA A 5 15.39 11.90 14.39
CA ALA A 5 15.46 10.68 13.60
C ALA A 5 16.77 9.91 13.77
N ARG A 6 17.91 10.60 13.82
CA ARG A 6 19.22 9.98 14.12
C ARG A 6 19.19 9.27 15.47
N ARG A 7 18.69 9.96 16.52
CA ARG A 7 18.55 9.39 17.86
C ARG A 7 17.63 8.16 17.87
N MET A 8 16.48 8.22 17.17
CA MET A 8 15.54 7.08 17.09
C MET A 8 16.18 5.89 16.34
N ARG A 9 16.93 6.14 15.28
CA ARG A 9 17.65 5.09 14.53
C ARG A 9 18.69 4.38 15.40
N GLU A 10 19.39 5.12 16.26
CA GLU A 10 20.36 4.55 17.20
C GLU A 10 19.69 3.78 18.34
N GLN A 11 18.55 4.26 18.82
CA GLN A 11 17.83 3.68 19.96
C GLN A 11 17.04 2.42 19.58
N PHE A 12 16.41 2.39 18.38
CA PHE A 12 15.53 1.31 17.95
C PHE A 12 16.16 0.49 16.82
N THR A 13 16.97 -0.51 17.20
CA THR A 13 17.72 -1.40 16.29
C THR A 13 17.33 -2.87 16.38
N GLY A 14 16.32 -3.21 17.19
CA GLY A 14 15.93 -4.60 17.47
C GLY A 14 15.09 -5.22 16.34
N ASN A 15 14.93 -6.54 16.39
CA ASN A 15 14.09 -7.28 15.43
C ASN A 15 12.59 -6.98 15.60
N LYS A 16 12.15 -6.54 16.79
CA LYS A 16 10.73 -6.28 17.08
C LYS A 16 10.35 -4.81 16.97
N ILE A 17 11.30 -3.90 17.18
CA ILE A 17 11.08 -2.44 17.09
C ILE A 17 12.29 -1.82 16.41
N ARG A 18 12.04 -1.10 15.32
CA ARG A 18 13.04 -0.38 14.53
C ARG A 18 12.49 0.97 14.09
N PHE A 19 13.37 1.95 13.96
CA PHE A 19 13.03 3.21 13.30
C PHE A 19 13.18 3.03 11.78
N SER A 20 12.09 3.14 11.03
CA SER A 20 12.09 2.88 9.58
C SER A 20 12.25 4.13 8.71
N GLY A 21 11.99 5.31 9.22
CA GLY A 21 12.03 6.56 8.46
C GLY A 21 10.88 7.50 8.78
N PHE A 22 10.50 8.31 7.80
CA PHE A 22 9.46 9.32 7.93
C PHE A 22 8.19 8.94 7.17
N ASN A 23 7.06 9.44 7.67
CA ASN A 23 5.78 9.40 6.99
C ASN A 23 5.15 10.81 7.02
N ARG A 24 4.44 11.19 5.94
CA ARG A 24 3.73 12.46 5.83
C ARG A 24 2.57 12.35 4.85
N MET A 25 1.47 13.02 5.16
CA MET A 25 0.40 13.33 4.20
C MET A 25 0.93 14.35 3.18
N THR A 26 0.80 14.06 1.89
CA THR A 26 1.09 15.00 0.80
C THR A 26 -0.18 15.74 0.41
N ASP A 27 -1.18 15.00 -0.06
CA ASP A 27 -2.52 15.51 -0.34
C ASP A 27 -3.55 14.88 0.60
N GLY A 28 -4.82 15.24 0.44
CA GLY A 28 -5.94 14.66 1.16
C GLY A 28 -6.73 13.67 0.30
N THR A 29 -7.97 13.36 0.71
CA THR A 29 -8.80 12.38 0.03
C THR A 29 -9.47 12.95 -1.23
N ILE A 30 -9.60 12.11 -2.26
CA ILE A 30 -10.30 12.46 -3.51
C ILE A 30 -11.77 12.74 -3.22
N ALA A 31 -12.41 11.95 -2.35
CA ALA A 31 -13.81 12.13 -1.96
C ALA A 31 -14.11 13.51 -1.37
N SER A 32 -13.14 14.16 -0.72
CA SER A 32 -13.27 15.52 -0.16
C SER A 32 -12.73 16.61 -1.09
N TYR A 33 -12.37 16.28 -2.33
CA TYR A 33 -11.75 17.19 -3.31
C TYR A 33 -10.37 17.71 -2.87
N LYS A 34 -9.67 16.99 -2.02
CA LYS A 34 -8.35 17.32 -1.48
C LYS A 34 -7.22 16.44 -2.03
N GLY A 35 -7.54 15.38 -2.78
CA GLY A 35 -6.57 14.68 -3.61
C GLY A 35 -6.08 15.61 -4.71
N ASP A 36 -4.76 15.73 -4.90
CA ASP A 36 -4.22 16.59 -5.95
C ASP A 36 -4.20 15.85 -7.28
N LEU A 37 -4.93 16.39 -8.27
CA LEU A 37 -5.10 15.79 -9.59
C LEU A 37 -4.28 16.54 -10.64
N LYS A 38 -3.88 15.85 -11.71
CA LYS A 38 -3.24 16.48 -12.90
C LYS A 38 -4.22 17.32 -13.71
N GLU A 39 -5.47 16.87 -13.78
CA GLU A 39 -6.57 17.57 -14.46
C GLU A 39 -7.68 17.87 -13.46
N PRO A 40 -8.50 18.92 -13.69
CA PRO A 40 -9.57 19.30 -12.78
C PRO A 40 -10.50 18.14 -12.42
N TYR A 41 -11.05 18.19 -11.22
CA TYR A 41 -12.15 17.31 -10.80
C TYR A 41 -13.33 17.40 -11.76
N GLU A 42 -14.11 16.34 -11.86
CA GLU A 42 -15.30 16.29 -12.71
C GLU A 42 -16.25 17.45 -12.34
N ASN A 43 -16.63 18.25 -13.36
CA ASN A 43 -17.49 19.43 -13.19
C ASN A 43 -16.93 20.52 -12.23
N GLN A 44 -15.62 20.61 -12.04
CA GLN A 44 -14.93 21.64 -11.27
C GLN A 44 -13.88 22.33 -12.15
N ASP A 45 -13.37 23.48 -11.68
CA ASP A 45 -12.30 24.25 -12.32
C ASP A 45 -10.97 24.21 -11.55
N PHE A 46 -10.85 23.29 -10.58
CA PHE A 46 -9.65 23.11 -9.75
C PHE A 46 -9.22 21.62 -9.70
N CYS A 47 -7.91 21.41 -9.48
CA CYS A 47 -7.29 20.09 -9.34
C CYS A 47 -7.14 19.64 -7.88
N CYS A 48 -7.12 20.58 -6.94
CA CYS A 48 -7.07 20.34 -5.52
C CYS A 48 -7.70 21.51 -4.76
N LYS A 49 -8.50 21.21 -3.76
CA LYS A 49 -9.17 22.25 -2.94
C LYS A 49 -8.20 22.97 -2.00
N ASP A 50 -7.21 22.25 -1.50
CA ASP A 50 -6.18 22.77 -0.60
C ASP A 50 -4.81 22.76 -1.29
N PRO A 51 -4.00 23.82 -1.17
CA PRO A 51 -2.66 23.86 -1.79
C PRO A 51 -1.72 22.86 -1.10
N VAL A 52 -0.95 22.11 -1.90
CA VAL A 52 0.05 21.16 -1.41
C VAL A 52 1.43 21.82 -1.39
N PRO A 53 2.17 21.80 -0.26
CA PRO A 53 3.45 22.48 -0.12
C PRO A 53 4.61 21.63 -0.69
N TYR A 54 4.64 21.38 -2.00
CA TYR A 54 5.62 20.50 -2.65
C TYR A 54 7.08 20.93 -2.48
N GLU A 55 7.37 22.24 -2.46
CA GLU A 55 8.75 22.73 -2.26
C GLU A 55 9.29 22.36 -0.88
N GLU A 56 8.43 22.43 0.15
CA GLU A 56 8.79 22.02 1.51
C GLU A 56 8.99 20.51 1.58
N ILE A 57 8.07 19.74 0.98
CA ILE A 57 8.13 18.27 0.92
C ILE A 57 9.42 17.82 0.22
N GLU A 58 9.74 18.40 -0.94
CA GLU A 58 10.98 18.09 -1.67
C GLU A 58 12.22 18.35 -0.82
N LYS A 59 12.31 19.52 -0.19
CA LYS A 59 13.41 19.87 0.70
C LYS A 59 13.58 18.87 1.83
N ASP A 60 12.49 18.49 2.48
CA ASP A 60 12.51 17.53 3.61
C ASP A 60 12.92 16.13 3.15
N VAL A 61 12.38 15.68 2.02
CA VAL A 61 12.70 14.36 1.42
C VAL A 61 14.18 14.29 1.06
N LEU A 62 14.70 15.27 0.33
CA LEU A 62 16.10 15.28 -0.12
C LEU A 62 17.08 15.39 1.05
N ALA A 63 16.73 16.16 2.08
CA ALA A 63 17.56 16.28 3.29
C ALA A 63 17.62 14.94 4.07
N ALA A 64 16.51 14.23 4.20
CA ALA A 64 16.46 12.93 4.86
C ALA A 64 17.12 11.83 4.01
N ASP A 65 16.91 11.84 2.69
CA ASP A 65 17.53 10.91 1.76
C ASP A 65 19.08 11.07 1.77
N ALA A 66 19.58 12.29 1.93
CA ALA A 66 21.02 12.54 2.05
C ALA A 66 21.64 11.88 3.28
N GLU A 67 20.86 11.59 4.32
CA GLU A 67 21.26 10.89 5.54
C GLU A 67 20.81 9.43 5.62
N ASP A 68 20.41 8.88 4.49
CA ASP A 68 19.97 7.49 4.35
C ASP A 68 18.71 7.15 5.16
N PHE A 69 17.77 8.11 5.28
CA PHE A 69 16.43 7.86 5.77
C PHE A 69 15.44 7.67 4.63
N ARG A 70 14.52 6.73 4.80
CA ARG A 70 13.40 6.53 3.87
C ARG A 70 12.26 7.51 4.17
N TRP A 71 11.44 7.72 3.15
CA TRP A 71 10.13 8.36 3.27
C TRP A 71 9.02 7.44 2.77
N SER A 72 7.88 7.50 3.44
CA SER A 72 6.60 7.05 2.94
C SER A 72 5.70 8.28 2.83
N LEU A 73 5.34 8.67 1.61
CA LEU A 73 4.48 9.83 1.35
C LEU A 73 3.09 9.34 0.96
N HIS A 74 2.07 9.79 1.69
CA HIS A 74 0.68 9.53 1.31
C HIS A 74 0.33 10.34 0.05
N ALA A 75 -0.34 9.70 -0.91
CA ALA A 75 -0.91 10.37 -2.07
C ALA A 75 -2.10 9.61 -2.64
N GLN A 76 -3.25 10.26 -2.73
CA GLN A 76 -4.43 9.68 -3.38
C GLN A 76 -4.57 10.11 -4.84
N GLY A 77 -4.30 11.38 -5.16
CA GLY A 77 -4.45 11.93 -6.50
C GLY A 77 -3.25 11.70 -7.41
N ASP A 78 -3.49 11.56 -8.70
CA ASP A 78 -2.44 11.36 -9.72
C ASP A 78 -1.50 12.56 -9.87
N GLY A 79 -1.94 13.77 -9.53
CA GLY A 79 -1.10 14.96 -9.45
C GLY A 79 -0.08 14.84 -8.31
N ALA A 80 -0.52 14.44 -7.11
CA ALA A 80 0.37 14.20 -5.98
C ALA A 80 1.36 13.06 -6.26
N VAL A 81 0.88 11.93 -6.81
CA VAL A 81 1.76 10.82 -7.22
C VAL A 81 2.80 11.28 -8.25
N GLY A 82 2.40 12.08 -9.24
CA GLY A 82 3.30 12.65 -10.24
C GLY A 82 4.37 13.55 -9.62
N LYS A 83 4.00 14.45 -8.71
CA LYS A 83 4.95 15.33 -7.99
C LYS A 83 5.92 14.55 -7.10
N ILE A 84 5.44 13.54 -6.38
CA ILE A 84 6.30 12.65 -5.60
C ILE A 84 7.25 11.87 -6.51
N THR A 85 6.80 11.45 -7.68
CA THR A 85 7.64 10.79 -8.70
C THR A 85 8.80 11.70 -9.12
N GLU A 86 8.53 12.98 -9.40
CA GLU A 86 9.58 13.98 -9.71
C GLU A 86 10.58 14.13 -8.56
N ILE A 87 10.11 14.19 -7.31
CA ILE A 87 10.95 14.32 -6.11
C ILE A 87 11.83 13.06 -5.93
N TYR A 88 11.25 11.87 -6.02
CA TYR A 88 12.00 10.61 -5.83
C TYR A 88 13.00 10.35 -6.95
N GLN A 89 12.79 10.89 -8.15
CA GLN A 89 13.81 10.85 -9.21
C GLN A 89 15.08 11.61 -8.85
N LYS A 90 15.04 12.58 -7.93
CA LYS A 90 16.18 13.37 -7.45
C LYS A 90 16.93 12.67 -6.30
N CYS A 91 16.33 11.67 -5.64
CA CYS A 91 16.91 10.93 -4.53
C CYS A 91 18.07 10.04 -4.95
N LYS A 92 18.88 9.61 -3.98
CA LYS A 92 20.04 8.72 -4.19
C LYS A 92 19.64 7.39 -4.81
N LYS A 93 20.45 6.93 -5.77
CA LYS A 93 20.26 5.65 -6.45
C LYS A 93 21.51 4.78 -6.41
N VAL A 94 21.29 3.47 -6.35
CA VAL A 94 22.31 2.44 -6.53
C VAL A 94 21.80 1.53 -7.65
N GLN A 95 22.60 1.38 -8.72
CA GLN A 95 22.23 0.59 -9.90
C GLN A 95 20.85 0.98 -10.50
N GLY A 96 20.54 2.28 -10.51
CA GLY A 96 19.29 2.84 -11.05
C GLY A 96 18.08 2.74 -10.13
N LYS A 97 18.16 2.05 -8.98
CA LYS A 97 17.09 1.93 -7.98
C LYS A 97 17.34 2.86 -6.80
N LEU A 98 16.27 3.35 -6.17
CA LEU A 98 16.36 4.16 -4.96
C LEU A 98 17.10 3.42 -3.84
N LYS A 99 18.12 4.07 -3.27
CA LYS A 99 18.92 3.50 -2.19
C LYS A 99 18.09 3.29 -0.93
N ASN A 100 17.22 4.25 -0.60
CA ASN A 100 16.58 4.37 0.71
C ASN A 100 15.14 3.82 0.75
N ARG A 101 14.73 3.01 -0.25
CA ARG A 101 13.44 2.29 -0.27
C ARG A 101 12.24 3.20 -0.02
N HIS A 102 12.20 4.36 -0.68
CA HIS A 102 11.06 5.26 -0.56
C HIS A 102 9.77 4.59 -1.02
N ALA A 103 8.67 4.96 -0.39
CA ALA A 103 7.35 4.42 -0.65
C ALA A 103 6.33 5.54 -0.91
N ILE A 104 5.23 5.18 -1.56
CA ILE A 104 4.01 6.00 -1.62
C ILE A 104 2.88 5.17 -1.02
N THR A 105 2.14 5.77 -0.10
CA THR A 105 1.01 5.13 0.57
C THR A 105 -0.30 5.55 -0.08
N ASP A 106 -1.26 4.65 -0.11
CA ASP A 106 -2.62 4.81 -0.63
C ASP A 106 -2.71 4.64 -2.16
N MET A 107 -2.32 5.62 -2.96
CA MET A 107 -2.28 5.53 -4.44
C MET A 107 -3.62 5.13 -5.07
N GLU A 108 -4.72 5.79 -4.68
CA GLU A 108 -6.05 5.42 -5.16
C GLU A 108 -6.25 5.69 -6.65
N PHE A 109 -5.91 6.89 -7.10
CA PHE A 109 -6.02 7.29 -8.50
C PHE A 109 -4.63 7.65 -9.06
N THR A 110 -4.21 6.97 -10.13
CA THR A 110 -2.81 7.02 -10.59
C THR A 110 -2.70 7.09 -12.11
N ASP A 111 -1.72 7.87 -12.60
CA ASP A 111 -1.34 7.87 -14.02
C ASP A 111 -0.42 6.67 -14.33
N PRO A 112 -0.75 5.81 -15.30
CA PRO A 112 0.09 4.68 -15.69
C PRO A 112 1.54 5.03 -16.04
N LYS A 113 1.80 6.24 -16.55
CA LYS A 113 3.15 6.70 -16.91
C LYS A 113 4.02 6.92 -15.66
N ASP A 114 3.44 7.47 -14.59
CA ASP A 114 4.16 7.63 -13.32
C ASP A 114 4.47 6.28 -12.69
N LEU A 115 3.53 5.33 -12.76
CA LEU A 115 3.75 3.97 -12.25
C LEU A 115 4.94 3.27 -12.93
N GLU A 116 5.13 3.48 -14.25
CA GLU A 116 6.28 2.95 -14.98
C GLU A 116 7.61 3.55 -14.50
N ILE A 117 7.62 4.85 -14.18
CA ILE A 117 8.79 5.51 -13.62
C ILE A 117 9.07 4.98 -12.21
N LEU A 118 8.05 4.93 -11.36
CA LEU A 118 8.14 4.47 -9.97
C LEU A 118 8.65 3.02 -9.89
N GLY A 119 8.12 2.12 -10.72
CA GLY A 119 8.60 0.74 -10.80
C GLY A 119 10.05 0.64 -11.27
N ARG A 120 10.43 1.45 -12.28
CA ARG A 120 11.80 1.50 -12.78
C ARG A 120 12.79 1.97 -11.72
N ILE A 121 12.46 2.95 -10.90
CA ILE A 121 13.33 3.45 -9.82
C ILE A 121 13.18 2.67 -8.51
N GLY A 122 12.25 1.71 -8.40
CA GLY A 122 12.09 0.80 -7.27
C GLY A 122 11.35 1.38 -6.08
N VAL A 123 10.33 2.19 -6.31
CA VAL A 123 9.43 2.68 -5.25
C VAL A 123 8.52 1.54 -4.79
N THR A 124 8.21 1.49 -3.49
CA THR A 124 7.19 0.62 -2.93
C THR A 124 5.82 1.33 -2.94
N ALA A 125 4.79 0.63 -3.41
CA ALA A 125 3.41 1.00 -3.21
C ALA A 125 2.88 0.36 -1.91
N GLU A 126 2.57 1.17 -0.91
CA GLU A 126 1.92 0.73 0.34
C GLU A 126 0.40 0.85 0.16
N LEU A 127 -0.27 -0.28 -0.02
CA LEU A 127 -1.64 -0.33 -0.50
C LEU A 127 -2.60 -0.91 0.53
N TYR A 128 -3.80 -0.36 0.57
CA TYR A 128 -4.92 -0.86 1.35
C TYR A 128 -5.77 -1.81 0.49
N PHE A 129 -5.47 -3.11 0.54
CA PHE A 129 -6.13 -4.10 -0.32
C PHE A 129 -7.60 -4.33 0.00
N GLN A 130 -8.08 -3.81 1.13
CA GLN A 130 -9.46 -3.89 1.59
C GLN A 130 -10.20 -2.54 1.49
N ILE A 131 -9.60 -1.51 0.86
CA ILE A 131 -10.18 -0.16 0.77
C ILE A 131 -11.60 -0.16 0.19
N MET A 132 -11.92 -1.12 -0.69
CA MET A 132 -13.24 -1.28 -1.29
C MET A 132 -14.31 -1.76 -0.29
N SER A 133 -13.94 -2.04 0.97
CA SER A 133 -14.88 -2.40 2.06
C SER A 133 -15.37 -1.19 2.87
N LEU A 134 -14.84 0.02 2.63
CA LEU A 134 -15.15 1.20 3.45
C LEU A 134 -16.61 1.66 3.34
N ASP A 135 -17.20 1.54 2.15
CA ASP A 135 -18.56 1.95 1.87
C ASP A 135 -19.24 0.96 0.91
N PRO A 136 -20.58 0.96 0.82
CA PRO A 136 -21.31 0.21 -0.19
C PRO A 136 -20.83 0.53 -1.61
N ALA A 137 -20.88 -0.46 -2.50
CA ALA A 137 -20.36 -0.36 -3.87
C ALA A 137 -20.92 0.83 -4.66
N ASP A 138 -22.21 1.12 -4.53
CA ASP A 138 -22.86 2.23 -5.21
C ASP A 138 -22.35 3.59 -4.74
N VAL A 139 -22.06 3.74 -3.45
CA VAL A 139 -21.46 4.95 -2.87
C VAL A 139 -20.07 5.19 -3.43
N LEU A 140 -19.18 4.17 -3.38
CA LEU A 140 -17.81 4.26 -3.88
C LEU A 140 -17.77 4.55 -5.38
N ILE A 141 -18.54 3.81 -6.19
CA ILE A 141 -18.59 3.97 -7.65
C ILE A 141 -19.16 5.34 -8.04
N ASN A 142 -20.21 5.81 -7.36
CA ASN A 142 -20.76 7.14 -7.60
C ASN A 142 -19.77 8.24 -7.21
N ASN A 143 -19.03 8.08 -6.12
CA ASN A 143 -17.99 9.01 -5.73
C ASN A 143 -16.90 9.12 -6.81
N ILE A 144 -16.39 7.99 -7.33
CA ILE A 144 -15.41 7.99 -8.42
C ILE A 144 -15.96 8.72 -9.66
N LYS A 145 -17.21 8.46 -10.04
CA LYS A 145 -17.86 9.11 -11.20
C LYS A 145 -18.00 10.62 -11.01
N GLN A 146 -18.36 11.07 -9.79
CA GLN A 146 -18.60 12.47 -9.49
C GLN A 146 -17.31 13.28 -9.32
N THR A 147 -16.23 12.65 -8.88
CA THR A 147 -14.96 13.31 -8.62
C THR A 147 -13.98 13.22 -9.79
N ILE A 148 -13.84 12.03 -10.38
CA ILE A 148 -12.85 11.74 -11.42
C ILE A 148 -13.49 11.62 -12.81
N GLY A 149 -14.78 11.28 -12.89
CA GLY A 149 -15.46 10.96 -14.14
C GLY A 149 -15.27 9.49 -14.56
N THR A 150 -16.14 9.02 -15.46
CA THR A 150 -16.17 7.62 -15.87
C THR A 150 -14.91 7.20 -16.64
N GLU A 151 -14.44 8.05 -17.57
CA GLU A 151 -13.30 7.72 -18.43
C GLU A 151 -11.98 7.64 -17.67
N ARG A 152 -11.72 8.60 -16.79
CA ARG A 152 -10.52 8.61 -15.96
C ARG A 152 -10.61 7.60 -14.82
N GLY A 153 -11.81 7.37 -14.29
CA GLY A 153 -12.08 6.46 -13.18
C GLY A 153 -11.58 5.03 -13.38
N LYS A 154 -11.34 4.59 -14.63
CA LYS A 154 -10.73 3.28 -14.93
C LYS A 154 -9.31 3.11 -14.36
N TYR A 155 -8.63 4.18 -14.00
CA TYR A 155 -7.32 4.15 -13.36
C TYR A 155 -7.38 4.20 -11.83
N TYR A 156 -8.59 4.13 -11.26
CA TYR A 156 -8.79 4.05 -9.82
C TYR A 156 -8.40 2.65 -9.32
N TRP A 157 -7.69 2.55 -8.19
CA TRP A 157 -7.13 1.31 -7.63
C TRP A 157 -6.39 0.45 -8.68
N ASN A 158 -5.52 1.06 -9.48
CA ASN A 158 -4.84 0.44 -10.62
C ASN A 158 -3.69 -0.49 -10.18
N ARG A 159 -4.00 -1.48 -9.34
CA ARG A 159 -3.04 -2.41 -8.71
C ARG A 159 -2.32 -3.26 -9.74
N ARG A 160 -3.02 -3.69 -10.80
CA ARG A 160 -2.43 -4.47 -11.90
C ARG A 160 -1.29 -3.69 -12.57
N LYS A 161 -1.51 -2.43 -12.92
CA LYS A 161 -0.46 -1.61 -13.55
C LYS A 161 0.71 -1.35 -12.61
N MET A 162 0.47 -1.17 -11.30
CA MET A 162 1.54 -1.04 -10.30
C MET A 162 2.42 -2.30 -10.30
N GLN A 163 1.81 -3.48 -10.24
CA GLN A 163 2.51 -4.78 -10.28
C GLN A 163 3.28 -4.97 -11.60
N ASP A 164 2.65 -4.72 -12.75
CA ASP A 164 3.24 -4.89 -14.08
C ASP A 164 4.39 -3.89 -14.34
N SER A 165 4.34 -2.74 -13.70
CA SER A 165 5.43 -1.75 -13.74
C SER A 165 6.66 -2.16 -12.89
N GLY A 166 6.56 -3.25 -12.14
CA GLY A 166 7.66 -3.77 -11.31
C GLY A 166 7.83 -3.03 -9.98
N MET A 167 6.79 -2.34 -9.49
CA MET A 167 6.79 -1.80 -8.14
C MET A 167 6.77 -2.94 -7.12
N ASN A 168 7.40 -2.74 -5.97
CA ASN A 168 7.18 -3.60 -4.81
C ASN A 168 5.82 -3.23 -4.20
N LEU A 169 4.90 -4.19 -4.07
CA LEU A 169 3.64 -3.97 -3.38
C LEU A 169 3.77 -4.39 -1.91
N SER A 170 3.24 -3.59 -1.00
CA SER A 170 3.22 -3.83 0.44
C SER A 170 1.80 -3.65 0.97
N GLY A 171 1.24 -4.67 1.60
CA GLY A 171 -0.09 -4.61 2.21
C GLY A 171 -0.09 -3.80 3.50
N ALA A 172 -1.12 -2.98 3.70
CA ALA A 172 -1.37 -2.21 4.90
C ALA A 172 -2.88 -2.15 5.21
N THR A 173 -3.26 -1.77 6.42
CA THR A 173 -4.65 -1.74 6.89
C THR A 173 -5.12 -0.35 7.32
N ASP A 174 -4.23 0.63 7.40
CA ASP A 174 -4.53 1.97 7.89
C ASP A 174 -5.30 1.95 9.23
N LEU A 175 -4.74 1.24 10.21
CA LEU A 175 -5.37 1.07 11.52
C LEU A 175 -5.79 2.40 12.16
N PRO A 176 -6.99 2.50 12.72
CA PRO A 176 -8.01 1.44 12.94
C PRO A 176 -9.03 1.30 11.80
N LEU A 177 -8.80 1.85 10.62
CA LEU A 177 -9.79 2.00 9.55
C LEU A 177 -10.21 0.64 8.94
N LEU A 178 -9.24 -0.18 8.54
CA LEU A 178 -9.47 -1.46 7.85
C LEU A 178 -9.08 -2.64 8.75
N LEU A 179 -10.01 -3.08 9.59
CA LEU A 179 -9.83 -4.17 10.56
C LEU A 179 -10.36 -5.53 10.07
N THR A 180 -10.52 -5.69 8.76
CA THR A 180 -10.99 -6.94 8.17
C THR A 180 -9.88 -7.99 8.13
N SER A 181 -10.25 -9.26 7.86
CA SER A 181 -9.27 -10.35 7.77
C SER A 181 -8.40 -10.22 6.52
N ILE A 182 -7.15 -10.69 6.60
CA ILE A 182 -6.24 -10.71 5.42
C ILE A 182 -6.85 -11.49 4.24
N PRO A 183 -7.47 -12.69 4.44
CA PRO A 183 -8.17 -13.39 3.36
C PRO A 183 -9.25 -12.58 2.63
N GLU A 184 -9.94 -11.67 3.31
CA GLU A 184 -10.92 -10.79 2.66
C GLU A 184 -10.28 -9.88 1.61
N SER A 185 -9.01 -9.55 1.72
CA SER A 185 -8.30 -8.79 0.68
C SER A 185 -8.27 -9.51 -0.67
N ILE A 186 -8.39 -10.85 -0.68
CA ILE A 186 -8.52 -11.66 -1.90
C ILE A 186 -9.86 -11.36 -2.58
N TYR A 187 -10.96 -11.28 -1.81
CA TYR A 187 -12.27 -10.93 -2.33
C TYR A 187 -12.26 -9.58 -3.04
N TYR A 188 -11.71 -8.55 -2.41
CA TYR A 188 -11.67 -7.20 -2.97
C TYR A 188 -10.62 -7.03 -4.07
N SER A 189 -9.38 -7.41 -3.80
CA SER A 189 -8.24 -7.04 -4.67
C SER A 189 -7.87 -8.06 -5.72
N CYS A 190 -8.30 -9.33 -5.58
CA CYS A 190 -8.13 -10.36 -6.60
C CYS A 190 -9.45 -10.64 -7.34
N GLY A 191 -10.58 -10.61 -6.64
CA GLY A 191 -11.90 -10.79 -7.25
C GLY A 191 -12.47 -9.51 -7.86
N GLY A 192 -12.05 -8.33 -7.40
CA GLY A 192 -12.67 -7.06 -7.78
C GLY A 192 -14.09 -6.90 -7.24
N TYR A 193 -14.48 -7.72 -6.26
CA TYR A 193 -15.82 -7.68 -5.69
C TYR A 193 -15.96 -6.53 -4.69
N MET A 194 -17.19 -6.08 -4.49
CA MET A 194 -17.57 -5.04 -3.55
C MET A 194 -18.87 -5.42 -2.85
N ASP A 195 -19.05 -4.94 -1.62
CA ASP A 195 -20.25 -5.23 -0.84
C ASP A 195 -21.51 -4.65 -1.50
N GLY A 196 -22.56 -5.49 -1.58
CA GLY A 196 -23.83 -5.12 -2.22
C GLY A 196 -23.83 -5.22 -3.74
N ARG A 197 -22.76 -5.75 -4.37
CA ARG A 197 -22.66 -5.90 -5.83
C ARG A 197 -22.27 -7.34 -6.21
N ALA A 198 -22.99 -7.93 -7.15
CA ALA A 198 -22.72 -9.28 -7.65
C ALA A 198 -21.59 -9.33 -8.68
N GLU A 199 -21.40 -8.25 -9.46
CA GLU A 199 -20.41 -8.18 -10.52
C GLU A 199 -19.12 -7.53 -10.03
N ALA A 200 -17.97 -8.01 -10.49
CA ALA A 200 -16.67 -7.39 -10.22
C ALA A 200 -16.61 -5.96 -10.76
N PHE A 201 -15.93 -5.08 -10.04
CA PHE A 201 -15.63 -3.73 -10.46
C PHE A 201 -14.18 -3.65 -10.92
N GLN A 202 -13.94 -3.19 -12.15
CA GLN A 202 -12.59 -3.01 -12.71
C GLN A 202 -11.73 -4.29 -12.55
N SER A 203 -12.23 -5.43 -13.03
CA SER A 203 -11.52 -6.72 -12.96
C SER A 203 -10.14 -6.70 -13.61
N GLU A 204 -9.90 -5.79 -14.56
CA GLU A 204 -8.60 -5.53 -15.18
C GLU A 204 -7.56 -4.94 -14.25
N ASN A 205 -7.97 -4.34 -13.13
CA ASN A 205 -7.07 -3.74 -12.13
C ASN A 205 -6.71 -4.70 -10.98
N THR A 206 -7.18 -5.95 -11.03
CA THR A 206 -6.98 -6.94 -9.96
C THR A 206 -5.60 -7.59 -9.98
N LEU A 207 -5.21 -8.11 -8.83
CA LEU A 207 -4.01 -8.93 -8.65
C LEU A 207 -4.37 -10.42 -8.70
N THR A 208 -3.39 -11.26 -8.96
CA THR A 208 -3.51 -12.69 -8.67
C THR A 208 -3.32 -12.94 -7.17
N VAL A 209 -3.88 -14.04 -6.65
CA VAL A 209 -3.73 -14.40 -5.22
C VAL A 209 -2.25 -14.53 -4.81
N PRO A 210 -1.36 -15.17 -5.59
CA PRO A 210 0.07 -15.19 -5.25
C PRO A 210 0.73 -13.82 -5.17
N GLU A 211 0.35 -12.86 -6.02
CA GLU A 211 0.89 -11.49 -5.98
C GLU A 211 0.42 -10.76 -4.72
N LEU A 212 -0.88 -10.88 -4.38
CA LEU A 212 -1.44 -10.31 -3.16
C LEU A 212 -0.79 -10.88 -1.90
N LEU A 213 -0.63 -12.21 -1.80
CA LEU A 213 0.02 -12.84 -0.66
C LEU A 213 1.50 -12.44 -0.52
N LYS A 214 2.20 -12.25 -1.64
CA LYS A 214 3.56 -11.67 -1.61
C LYS A 214 3.56 -10.25 -1.06
N ALA A 215 2.58 -9.42 -1.40
CA ALA A 215 2.47 -8.06 -0.87
C ALA A 215 2.24 -8.05 0.64
N TRP A 216 1.46 -8.98 1.18
CA TRP A 216 1.22 -9.17 2.62
C TRP A 216 2.39 -9.80 3.39
N THR A 217 3.36 -10.37 2.72
CA THR A 217 4.50 -11.08 3.32
C THR A 217 5.81 -10.41 2.94
N ILE A 218 6.53 -10.97 1.97
CA ILE A 218 7.86 -10.47 1.55
C ILE A 218 7.84 -9.02 1.02
N GLY A 219 6.73 -8.55 0.46
CA GLY A 219 6.58 -7.18 -0.02
C GLY A 219 6.70 -6.17 1.11
N GLY A 220 6.04 -6.42 2.24
CA GLY A 220 6.17 -5.61 3.45
C GLY A 220 7.58 -5.64 4.02
N GLN A 221 8.22 -6.81 4.04
CA GLN A 221 9.58 -6.94 4.55
C GLN A 221 10.62 -6.23 3.67
N LYS A 222 10.48 -6.29 2.34
CA LYS A 222 11.30 -5.50 1.40
C LYS A 222 11.13 -3.99 1.62
N ASN A 223 9.91 -3.55 1.89
CA ASN A 223 9.64 -2.15 2.21
C ASN A 223 10.39 -1.68 3.46
N LEU A 224 10.52 -2.55 4.46
CA LEU A 224 11.17 -2.28 5.74
C LEU A 224 12.66 -2.64 5.79
N GLY A 225 13.23 -3.25 4.74
CA GLY A 225 14.60 -3.75 4.73
C GLY A 225 14.83 -4.96 5.63
N MET A 226 13.81 -5.81 5.77
CA MET A 226 13.82 -7.01 6.62
C MET A 226 13.73 -8.32 5.82
N GLU A 227 13.78 -8.27 4.51
CA GLU A 227 13.59 -9.43 3.62
C GLU A 227 14.61 -10.55 3.80
N GLU A 228 15.79 -10.25 4.33
CA GLU A 228 16.82 -11.25 4.63
C GLU A 228 16.47 -12.09 5.87
N VAL A 229 15.59 -11.59 6.75
CA VAL A 229 15.26 -12.24 8.02
C VAL A 229 13.79 -12.60 8.17
N LEU A 230 12.91 -12.06 7.31
CA LEU A 230 11.46 -12.23 7.38
C LEU A 230 10.80 -12.29 6.00
N GLY A 231 9.55 -12.77 5.94
CA GLY A 231 8.66 -12.64 4.79
C GLY A 231 8.61 -13.85 3.85
N THR A 232 9.47 -14.86 4.05
CA THR A 232 9.43 -16.14 3.33
C THR A 232 9.68 -17.30 4.28
N LEU A 233 9.20 -18.49 3.92
CA LEU A 233 9.44 -19.73 4.64
C LEU A 233 10.73 -20.37 4.14
N GLU A 234 11.87 -19.84 4.62
CA GLU A 234 13.21 -20.29 4.25
C GLU A 234 14.04 -20.58 5.51
N GLU A 235 14.92 -21.56 5.43
CA GLU A 235 15.85 -21.90 6.52
C GLU A 235 16.73 -20.70 6.86
N GLY A 236 16.88 -20.41 8.15
CA GLY A 236 17.65 -19.27 8.67
C GLY A 236 16.86 -17.99 8.88
N LYS A 237 15.59 -17.90 8.43
CA LYS A 237 14.70 -16.78 8.73
C LYS A 237 13.93 -17.00 10.03
N LEU A 238 13.43 -15.90 10.59
CA LEU A 238 12.54 -15.93 11.76
C LEU A 238 11.25 -16.66 11.40
N ALA A 239 10.80 -17.54 12.28
CA ALA A 239 9.59 -18.31 12.10
C ALA A 239 8.34 -17.49 12.51
N ASP A 240 7.99 -16.52 11.65
CA ASP A 240 6.73 -15.78 11.70
C ASP A 240 5.78 -16.38 10.67
N ILE A 241 4.80 -17.18 11.13
CA ILE A 241 3.97 -18.03 10.27
C ILE A 241 2.50 -17.85 10.62
N THR A 242 1.65 -17.67 9.61
CA THR A 242 0.21 -17.71 9.73
C THR A 242 -0.33 -18.94 9.01
N VAL A 243 -1.14 -19.74 9.68
CA VAL A 243 -1.79 -20.94 9.13
C VAL A 243 -3.27 -20.67 8.95
N PHE A 244 -3.78 -20.98 7.77
CA PHE A 244 -5.19 -20.85 7.42
C PHE A 244 -5.88 -22.21 7.38
N ASP A 245 -7.22 -22.24 7.54
CA ASP A 245 -8.05 -23.46 7.50
C ASP A 245 -8.19 -24.05 6.08
N ARG A 246 -7.73 -23.33 5.06
CA ARG A 246 -7.82 -23.75 3.65
C ARG A 246 -6.66 -23.19 2.81
N ASN A 247 -6.46 -23.79 1.64
CA ASN A 247 -5.43 -23.33 0.69
C ASN A 247 -5.87 -22.06 -0.03
N LEU A 248 -5.31 -20.91 0.37
CA LEU A 248 -5.64 -19.61 -0.23
C LEU A 248 -5.20 -19.50 -1.69
N LEU A 249 -4.22 -20.30 -2.15
CA LEU A 249 -3.75 -20.27 -3.55
C LEU A 249 -4.74 -20.93 -4.52
N GLU A 250 -5.64 -21.76 -4.01
CA GLU A 250 -6.64 -22.51 -4.80
C GLU A 250 -8.08 -22.02 -4.56
N ILE A 251 -8.25 -21.01 -3.68
CA ILE A 251 -9.57 -20.50 -3.34
C ILE A 251 -10.14 -19.64 -4.49
N ASN A 252 -11.44 -19.78 -4.73
CA ASN A 252 -12.14 -18.79 -5.54
C ASN A 252 -12.22 -17.48 -4.75
N PRO A 253 -11.85 -16.32 -5.32
CA PRO A 253 -11.90 -15.04 -4.61
C PRO A 253 -13.23 -14.72 -3.93
N VAL A 254 -14.37 -15.18 -4.46
CA VAL A 254 -15.69 -14.97 -3.84
C VAL A 254 -15.83 -15.69 -2.49
N ASP A 255 -15.13 -16.82 -2.30
CA ASP A 255 -15.20 -17.66 -1.10
C ASP A 255 -14.09 -17.30 -0.07
N ALA A 256 -13.24 -16.33 -0.40
CA ALA A 256 -12.08 -15.99 0.42
C ALA A 256 -12.47 -15.43 1.80
N ARG A 257 -13.63 -14.81 1.92
CA ARG A 257 -14.17 -14.30 3.20
C ARG A 257 -14.38 -15.38 4.25
N ASP A 258 -14.59 -16.61 3.83
CA ASP A 258 -14.82 -17.75 4.74
C ASP A 258 -13.52 -18.36 5.27
N ALA A 259 -12.36 -17.93 4.75
CA ALA A 259 -11.08 -18.42 5.21
C ALA A 259 -10.71 -17.84 6.58
N ARG A 260 -10.22 -18.71 7.48
CA ARG A 260 -9.90 -18.33 8.85
C ARG A 260 -8.44 -18.63 9.18
N VAL A 261 -7.87 -17.80 10.05
CA VAL A 261 -6.58 -18.07 10.67
C VAL A 261 -6.79 -19.09 11.78
N VAL A 262 -6.16 -20.26 11.68
CA VAL A 262 -6.23 -21.31 12.70
C VAL A 262 -5.03 -21.32 13.65
N MET A 263 -3.90 -20.76 13.23
CA MET A 263 -2.69 -20.61 14.07
C MET A 263 -1.85 -19.44 13.63
N THR A 264 -1.25 -18.74 14.59
CA THR A 264 -0.18 -17.75 14.36
C THR A 264 1.03 -18.09 15.21
N ILE A 265 2.19 -18.13 14.56
CA ILE A 265 3.49 -18.35 15.17
C ILE A 265 4.29 -17.07 15.01
N MET A 266 4.95 -16.59 16.06
CA MET A 266 5.84 -15.44 16.06
C MET A 266 7.17 -15.82 16.70
N ASP A 267 8.26 -15.65 15.98
CA ASP A 267 9.62 -15.99 16.45
C ASP A 267 9.69 -17.45 16.96
N GLY A 268 9.03 -18.38 16.23
CA GLY A 268 8.96 -19.81 16.56
C GLY A 268 8.02 -20.17 17.72
N ARG A 269 7.28 -19.21 18.27
CA ARG A 269 6.33 -19.44 19.37
C ARG A 269 4.90 -19.29 18.90
N THR A 270 4.05 -20.26 19.19
CA THR A 270 2.62 -20.13 18.93
C THR A 270 2.03 -19.03 19.82
N VAL A 271 1.48 -17.98 19.20
CA VAL A 271 0.85 -16.84 19.88
C VAL A 271 -0.67 -16.82 19.76
N PHE A 272 -1.20 -17.59 18.82
CA PHE A 272 -2.64 -17.77 18.62
C PHE A 272 -2.94 -19.17 18.09
N THR A 273 -4.02 -19.79 18.62
CA THR A 273 -4.70 -20.96 18.02
C THR A 273 -6.20 -20.76 18.15
N GLU A 274 -6.97 -21.15 17.13
CA GLU A 274 -8.44 -21.02 17.12
C GLU A 274 -9.09 -21.69 18.35
N ASN A 275 -8.58 -22.85 18.79
CA ASN A 275 -9.12 -23.60 19.93
C ASN A 275 -8.81 -23.00 21.31
N SER A 276 -7.90 -22.03 21.43
CA SER A 276 -7.55 -21.42 22.72
C SER A 276 -8.54 -20.35 23.21
N GLN A 277 -9.54 -19.99 22.40
CA GLN A 277 -10.58 -19.02 22.80
C GLN A 277 -11.79 -19.67 23.50
N THR A 278 -11.88 -20.99 23.56
CA THR A 278 -13.01 -21.72 24.19
C THR A 278 -12.86 -21.96 25.69
N GLU A 279 -11.72 -21.56 26.30
CA GLU A 279 -11.44 -21.78 27.73
C GLU A 279 -11.31 -20.47 28.57
N LYS A 280 -12.08 -19.43 28.22
CA LYS A 280 -12.17 -18.27 29.12
C LYS A 280 -13.61 -17.91 29.44
#